data_5de279cc8cc086ed8507158da26399d6
#
_entry.id   5de279cc8cc086ed8507158da26399d6
#
_cell.length_a   1.000
_cell.length_b   1.000
_cell.length_c   1.000
_cell.angle_alpha   90.00
_cell.angle_beta   90.00
_cell.angle_gamma   90.00
#
_symmetry.space_group_name_H-M   'P 1'
#
loop_
_entity.id
_entity.type
_entity.pdbx_description
1 polymer ?
#
loop_
_entity_poly.entity_id
_entity_poly.type
_entity_poly.pdbx_seq_one_letter_code
_entity_poly.pdbx_strand_id
1 'polypeptide(L)'
;MESEFSLESYAKPDLTRASRQGFPEAIYGPGKTAPQIVAIAKALLGSNQCVLATKVENASLVLKLSADADIPAQYIEKAALVVFGELPQPVSEEAGAALIKPVAVVAAGTVDLPVAEEAFWTLASVGISARRFYDVGVAGLHRLLDCLPEIKNCSAAIVVAGMDGALPSVVCGLVSMPVVAVPTAVGYGTGLGGLTALXXXXAAVQGL
;
A
#
# COMPACT_ATOMS: atom_id res chain seq x y z
N MET A 1 -10.54 -36.57 12.04
CA MET A 1 -10.19 -35.33 12.77
C MET A 1 -9.60 -34.26 11.86
N GLU A 2 -9.86 -34.27 10.56
CA GLU A 2 -9.39 -33.27 9.61
C GLU A 2 -10.43 -32.24 9.19
N SER A 3 -11.69 -32.37 9.66
CA SER A 3 -12.81 -31.58 9.15
C SER A 3 -13.09 -30.27 9.91
N GLU A 4 -12.42 -30.03 11.05
CA GLU A 4 -12.73 -28.85 11.89
C GLU A 4 -12.02 -27.56 11.47
N PHE A 5 -11.02 -27.65 10.56
CA PHE A 5 -10.23 -26.50 10.12
C PHE A 5 -10.18 -26.35 8.60
N SER A 6 -11.24 -26.75 7.90
CA SER A 6 -11.29 -26.44 6.46
C SER A 6 -11.44 -24.93 6.26
N LEU A 7 -10.81 -24.39 5.21
CA LEU A 7 -10.89 -22.96 4.89
C LEU A 7 -12.33 -22.46 4.89
N GLU A 8 -13.25 -23.25 4.33
CA GLU A 8 -14.67 -22.92 4.20
C GLU A 8 -15.38 -22.69 5.53
N SER A 9 -14.81 -23.21 6.64
CA SER A 9 -15.43 -23.03 7.97
C SER A 9 -15.22 -21.61 8.53
N TYR A 10 -14.21 -20.86 8.05
CA TYR A 10 -13.91 -19.53 8.61
C TYR A 10 -13.64 -18.45 7.55
N ALA A 11 -13.47 -18.76 6.27
CA ALA A 11 -13.16 -17.76 5.26
C ALA A 11 -13.79 -18.11 3.93
N LYS A 12 -14.20 -17.09 3.20
CA LYS A 12 -14.71 -17.20 1.82
C LYS A 12 -13.96 -16.21 0.94
N PRO A 13 -12.72 -16.55 0.50
CA PRO A 13 -11.94 -15.62 -0.32
C PRO A 13 -12.66 -15.26 -1.62
N ASP A 14 -12.60 -14.00 -2.00
CA ASP A 14 -13.28 -13.48 -3.18
C ASP A 14 -12.38 -13.66 -4.43
N LEU A 15 -12.45 -14.84 -5.01
CA LEU A 15 -11.60 -15.23 -6.14
C LEU A 15 -11.89 -14.44 -7.42
N THR A 16 -13.04 -13.77 -7.50
CA THR A 16 -13.43 -13.00 -8.69
C THR A 16 -13.32 -11.49 -8.49
N ARG A 17 -12.77 -11.03 -7.37
CA ARG A 17 -12.72 -9.60 -7.06
C ARG A 17 -11.95 -8.81 -8.13
N ALA A 18 -10.81 -9.35 -8.59
CA ALA A 18 -10.00 -8.66 -9.59
C ALA A 18 -10.79 -8.36 -10.88
N SER A 19 -11.61 -9.31 -11.34
CA SER A 19 -12.40 -9.10 -12.56
C SER A 19 -13.58 -8.13 -12.36
N ARG A 20 -14.08 -7.98 -11.14
CA ARG A 20 -15.20 -7.08 -10.85
C ARG A 20 -14.76 -5.68 -10.45
N GLN A 21 -13.63 -5.57 -9.73
CA GLN A 21 -13.20 -4.30 -9.14
C GLN A 21 -11.84 -3.82 -9.64
N GLY A 22 -11.17 -4.60 -10.49
CA GLY A 22 -9.86 -4.24 -11.03
C GLY A 22 -8.69 -4.46 -10.05
N PHE A 23 -8.97 -5.00 -8.85
CA PHE A 23 -7.95 -5.22 -7.83
C PHE A 23 -8.26 -6.53 -7.07
N PRO A 24 -7.28 -7.42 -6.88
CA PRO A 24 -7.51 -8.68 -6.16
C PRO A 24 -7.75 -8.45 -4.67
N GLU A 25 -8.33 -9.45 -4.00
CA GLU A 25 -8.51 -9.37 -2.55
C GLU A 25 -7.15 -9.36 -1.85
N ALA A 26 -6.98 -8.45 -0.90
CA ALA A 26 -5.84 -8.41 0.01
C ALA A 26 -6.25 -8.98 1.37
N ILE A 27 -5.32 -9.66 2.03
CA ILE A 27 -5.56 -10.26 3.34
C ILE A 27 -5.23 -9.24 4.43
N TYR A 28 -6.20 -8.90 5.27
CA TYR A 28 -5.97 -8.08 6.45
C TYR A 28 -5.50 -8.99 7.57
N GLY A 29 -4.24 -8.85 8.01
CA GLY A 29 -3.57 -9.76 8.94
C GLY A 29 -4.08 -9.72 10.38
N PRO A 30 -4.38 -8.52 10.95
CA PRO A 30 -4.74 -8.46 12.36
C PRO A 30 -5.90 -9.38 12.73
N GLY A 31 -5.72 -10.13 13.83
CA GLY A 31 -6.70 -11.07 14.30
C GLY A 31 -6.69 -12.43 13.61
N LYS A 32 -5.84 -12.61 12.58
CA LYS A 32 -5.71 -13.90 11.90
C LYS A 32 -4.47 -14.64 12.38
N THR A 33 -4.59 -15.95 12.52
CA THR A 33 -3.43 -16.79 12.82
C THR A 33 -2.60 -17.01 11.54
N ALA A 34 -1.32 -17.34 11.69
CA ALA A 34 -0.46 -17.59 10.53
C ALA A 34 -1.01 -18.72 9.62
N PRO A 35 -1.51 -19.86 10.13
CA PRO A 35 -2.15 -20.85 9.26
C PRO A 35 -3.34 -20.29 8.48
N GLN A 36 -4.16 -19.42 9.09
CA GLN A 36 -5.30 -18.82 8.39
C GLN A 36 -4.81 -17.92 7.24
N ILE A 37 -3.77 -17.11 7.49
CA ILE A 37 -3.21 -16.23 6.46
C ILE A 37 -2.71 -17.06 5.27
N VAL A 38 -1.94 -18.13 5.55
CA VAL A 38 -1.36 -18.96 4.48
C VAL A 38 -2.47 -19.72 3.71
N ALA A 39 -3.49 -20.23 4.41
CA ALA A 39 -4.59 -20.95 3.75
C ALA A 39 -5.38 -20.01 2.83
N ILE A 40 -5.67 -18.76 3.28
CA ILE A 40 -6.36 -17.77 2.46
C ILE A 40 -5.48 -17.36 1.27
N ALA A 41 -4.18 -17.14 1.50
CA ALA A 41 -3.25 -16.79 0.42
C ALA A 41 -3.20 -17.89 -0.65
N LYS A 42 -3.13 -19.15 -0.23
CA LYS A 42 -3.13 -20.29 -1.15
C LYS A 42 -4.37 -20.30 -2.04
N ALA A 43 -5.54 -20.07 -1.44
CA ALA A 43 -6.81 -20.05 -2.19
C ALA A 43 -6.81 -18.88 -3.20
N LEU A 44 -6.40 -17.68 -2.77
CA LEU A 44 -6.39 -16.51 -3.64
C LEU A 44 -5.36 -16.63 -4.78
N LEU A 45 -4.22 -17.28 -4.55
CA LEU A 45 -3.22 -17.54 -5.60
C LEU A 45 -3.74 -18.45 -6.70
N GLY A 46 -4.80 -19.22 -6.45
CA GLY A 46 -5.46 -20.01 -7.49
C GLY A 46 -6.06 -19.17 -8.61
N SER A 47 -6.28 -17.86 -8.36
CA SER A 47 -6.87 -16.94 -9.35
C SER A 47 -6.03 -15.67 -9.56
N ASN A 48 -4.92 -15.50 -8.85
CA ASN A 48 -4.11 -14.29 -8.89
C ASN A 48 -2.63 -14.64 -8.88
N GLN A 49 -1.82 -13.90 -9.61
CA GLN A 49 -0.37 -14.08 -9.65
C GLN A 49 0.28 -13.67 -8.32
N CYS A 50 -0.28 -12.66 -7.67
CA CYS A 50 0.26 -12.05 -6.46
C CYS A 50 -0.88 -11.78 -5.46
N VAL A 51 -0.60 -12.02 -4.18
CA VAL A 51 -1.54 -11.75 -3.08
C VAL A 51 -0.78 -11.02 -1.96
N LEU A 52 -1.38 -9.96 -1.44
CA LEU A 52 -0.81 -9.22 -0.31
C LEU A 52 -1.52 -9.60 0.99
N ALA A 53 -0.73 -9.76 2.07
CA ALA A 53 -1.27 -9.76 3.43
C ALA A 53 -0.67 -8.56 4.16
N THR A 54 -1.53 -7.66 4.65
CA THR A 54 -1.11 -6.42 5.31
C THR A 54 -1.14 -6.56 6.83
N LYS A 55 -0.28 -5.80 7.50
CA LYS A 55 -0.21 -5.73 8.98
C LYS A 55 -0.05 -7.12 9.60
N VAL A 56 0.90 -7.90 9.06
CA VAL A 56 1.17 -9.27 9.52
C VAL A 56 2.03 -9.23 10.79
N GLU A 57 1.47 -9.72 11.89
CA GLU A 57 2.14 -9.66 13.21
C GLU A 57 3.20 -10.76 13.40
N ASN A 58 2.96 -11.97 12.88
CA ASN A 58 3.87 -13.11 13.05
C ASN A 58 4.42 -13.56 11.69
N ALA A 59 5.18 -12.65 11.06
CA ALA A 59 5.70 -12.89 9.71
C ALA A 59 6.61 -14.11 9.62
N SER A 60 7.44 -14.38 10.64
CA SER A 60 8.35 -15.52 10.62
C SER A 60 7.60 -16.85 10.52
N LEU A 61 6.51 -16.98 11.27
CA LEU A 61 5.69 -18.21 11.19
C LEU A 61 4.93 -18.29 9.87
N VAL A 62 4.45 -17.15 9.35
CA VAL A 62 3.78 -17.10 8.04
C VAL A 62 4.76 -17.57 6.95
N LEU A 63 5.99 -17.04 6.94
CA LEU A 63 7.01 -17.43 5.94
C LEU A 63 7.36 -18.92 6.04
N LYS A 64 7.51 -19.43 7.27
CA LYS A 64 7.80 -20.84 7.48
C LYS A 64 6.68 -21.72 6.90
N LEU A 65 5.43 -21.43 7.27
CA LEU A 65 4.28 -22.21 6.80
C LEU A 65 4.08 -22.08 5.28
N SER A 66 4.44 -20.93 4.70
CA SER A 66 4.39 -20.74 3.25
C SER A 66 5.41 -21.64 2.57
N ALA A 67 6.64 -21.69 3.10
CA ALA A 67 7.69 -22.57 2.57
C ALA A 67 7.28 -24.05 2.68
N ASP A 68 6.69 -24.45 3.81
CA ASP A 68 6.21 -25.83 4.01
C ASP A 68 5.10 -26.20 3.00
N ALA A 69 4.41 -25.19 2.47
CA ALA A 69 3.31 -25.36 1.50
C ALA A 69 3.73 -25.08 0.04
N ASP A 70 5.03 -24.89 -0.21
CA ASP A 70 5.61 -24.53 -1.53
C ASP A 70 4.99 -23.25 -2.11
N ILE A 71 4.70 -22.26 -1.27
CA ILE A 71 4.17 -20.96 -1.69
C ILE A 71 5.30 -19.93 -1.58
N PRO A 72 5.73 -19.32 -2.71
CA PRO A 72 6.69 -18.21 -2.62
C PRO A 72 6.13 -17.08 -1.76
N ALA A 73 6.92 -16.60 -0.80
CA ALA A 73 6.47 -15.53 0.09
C ALA A 73 7.66 -14.68 0.52
N GLN A 74 7.45 -13.36 0.58
CA GLN A 74 8.46 -12.39 1.00
C GLN A 74 7.86 -11.43 2.01
N TYR A 75 8.55 -11.22 3.13
CA TYR A 75 8.12 -10.24 4.14
C TYR A 75 8.78 -8.89 3.87
N ILE A 76 7.98 -7.85 3.85
CA ILE A 76 8.41 -6.46 3.70
C ILE A 76 8.30 -5.80 5.07
N GLU A 77 9.40 -5.80 5.79
CA GLU A 77 9.46 -5.39 7.19
C GLU A 77 8.90 -3.97 7.41
N LYS A 78 9.29 -3.01 6.55
CA LYS A 78 8.87 -1.61 6.68
C LYS A 78 7.36 -1.42 6.59
N ALA A 79 6.68 -2.30 5.84
CA ALA A 79 5.23 -2.23 5.66
C ALA A 79 4.46 -3.22 6.54
N ALA A 80 5.17 -4.08 7.29
CA ALA A 80 4.59 -5.21 8.00
C ALA A 80 3.70 -6.05 7.07
N LEU A 81 4.18 -6.31 5.84
CA LEU A 81 3.38 -6.87 4.76
C LEU A 81 4.07 -8.13 4.22
N VAL A 82 3.28 -9.16 3.90
CA VAL A 82 3.79 -10.34 3.18
C VAL A 82 3.24 -10.32 1.76
N VAL A 83 4.14 -10.47 0.80
CA VAL A 83 3.81 -10.69 -0.62
C VAL A 83 3.87 -12.19 -0.85
N PHE A 84 2.77 -12.78 -1.33
CA PHE A 84 2.71 -14.19 -1.74
C PHE A 84 2.67 -14.26 -3.27
N GLY A 85 3.35 -15.26 -3.82
CA GLY A 85 3.45 -15.44 -5.27
C GLY A 85 4.48 -14.52 -5.89
N GLU A 86 4.31 -14.18 -7.16
CA GLU A 86 5.25 -13.37 -7.92
C GLU A 86 4.64 -12.02 -8.27
N LEU A 87 5.42 -10.96 -8.05
CA LEU A 87 4.98 -9.62 -8.45
C LEU A 87 4.85 -9.56 -9.98
N PRO A 88 3.74 -9.03 -10.50
CA PRO A 88 3.65 -8.83 -11.94
C PRO A 88 4.70 -7.83 -12.41
N GLN A 89 5.19 -8.03 -13.63
CA GLN A 89 6.11 -7.07 -14.22
C GLN A 89 5.38 -5.74 -14.42
N PRO A 90 6.03 -4.62 -14.11
CA PRO A 90 5.42 -3.33 -14.40
C PRO A 90 5.07 -3.22 -15.87
N VAL A 91 3.92 -2.63 -16.15
CA VAL A 91 3.50 -2.39 -17.53
C VAL A 91 4.58 -1.50 -18.18
N SER A 92 5.31 -2.07 -19.14
CA SER A 92 6.46 -1.40 -19.74
C SER A 92 6.03 -0.49 -20.89
N GLU A 93 6.88 0.48 -21.18
CA GLU A 93 6.68 1.45 -22.24
C GLU A 93 6.65 0.81 -23.66
N GLU A 94 7.07 -0.45 -23.78
CA GLU A 94 7.23 -1.11 -25.09
C GLU A 94 5.92 -1.64 -25.69
N ALA A 95 4.81 -1.58 -24.97
CA ALA A 95 3.54 -2.14 -25.44
C ALA A 95 2.76 -1.21 -26.37
N GLY A 96 3.38 -0.15 -26.92
CA GLY A 96 2.73 0.75 -27.90
C GLY A 96 1.63 1.63 -27.34
N ALA A 97 1.38 1.55 -26.03
CA ALA A 97 0.48 2.46 -25.33
C ALA A 97 1.26 3.70 -24.88
N ALA A 98 0.57 4.81 -24.70
CA ALA A 98 1.17 6.03 -24.16
C ALA A 98 1.94 5.70 -22.89
N LEU A 99 3.15 6.26 -22.77
CA LEU A 99 4.03 6.11 -21.61
C LEU A 99 3.24 6.16 -20.29
N ILE A 100 3.09 5.01 -19.63
CA ILE A 100 2.44 4.99 -18.32
C ILE A 100 3.50 5.44 -17.31
N LYS A 101 3.43 6.71 -16.95
CA LYS A 101 4.34 7.29 -15.96
C LYS A 101 4.09 6.64 -14.60
N PRO A 102 5.13 6.50 -13.76
CA PRO A 102 4.95 5.92 -12.43
C PRO A 102 4.04 6.77 -11.54
N VAL A 103 3.58 6.18 -10.45
CA VAL A 103 2.88 6.89 -9.38
C VAL A 103 3.91 7.34 -8.34
N ALA A 104 3.83 8.60 -7.89
CA ALA A 104 4.67 9.09 -6.81
C ALA A 104 4.08 8.63 -5.46
N VAL A 105 4.88 8.01 -4.61
CA VAL A 105 4.51 7.73 -3.21
C VAL A 105 5.34 8.68 -2.36
N VAL A 106 4.66 9.66 -1.76
CA VAL A 106 5.29 10.78 -1.05
C VAL A 106 4.96 10.65 0.44
N ALA A 107 5.97 10.68 1.32
CA ALA A 107 5.77 10.55 2.76
C ALA A 107 6.37 11.74 3.52
N ALA A 108 5.59 12.28 4.48
CA ALA A 108 5.99 13.45 5.23
C ALA A 108 7.17 13.16 6.16
N GLY A 109 7.09 12.11 6.96
CA GLY A 109 8.14 11.77 7.92
C GLY A 109 8.42 10.28 7.97
N THR A 110 9.50 9.92 8.69
CA THR A 110 9.93 8.51 8.78
C THR A 110 8.89 7.63 9.46
N VAL A 111 8.07 8.21 10.35
CA VAL A 111 7.01 7.47 11.04
C VAL A 111 5.83 7.13 10.11
N ASP A 112 5.72 7.81 8.96
CA ASP A 112 4.69 7.54 7.94
C ASP A 112 5.11 6.42 6.98
N LEU A 113 6.38 5.99 7.02
CA LEU A 113 6.92 5.02 6.06
C LEU A 113 6.16 3.69 6.02
N PRO A 114 5.66 3.13 7.15
CA PRO A 114 4.90 1.88 7.03
C PRO A 114 3.67 1.99 6.12
N VAL A 115 2.96 3.12 6.20
CA VAL A 115 1.78 3.36 5.36
C VAL A 115 2.20 3.65 3.91
N ALA A 116 3.27 4.42 3.73
CA ALA A 116 3.80 4.72 2.38
C ALA A 116 4.30 3.44 1.69
N GLU A 117 5.00 2.57 2.41
CA GLU A 117 5.46 1.29 1.86
C GLU A 117 4.28 0.36 1.57
N GLU A 118 3.24 0.33 2.42
CA GLU A 118 2.03 -0.43 2.13
C GLU A 118 1.40 0.04 0.81
N ALA A 119 1.32 1.36 0.57
CA ALA A 119 0.83 1.92 -0.69
C ALA A 119 1.74 1.52 -1.87
N PHE A 120 3.07 1.63 -1.70
CA PHE A 120 4.04 1.26 -2.74
C PHE A 120 3.87 -0.21 -3.17
N TRP A 121 3.82 -1.13 -2.19
CA TRP A 121 3.71 -2.56 -2.50
C TRP A 121 2.33 -2.93 -3.04
N THR A 122 1.29 -2.17 -2.67
CA THR A 122 -0.05 -2.31 -3.25
C THR A 122 -0.02 -2.01 -4.75
N LEU A 123 0.64 -0.91 -5.16
CA LEU A 123 0.81 -0.58 -6.58
C LEU A 123 1.62 -1.68 -7.30
N ALA A 124 2.73 -2.10 -6.69
CA ALA A 124 3.59 -3.13 -7.28
C ALA A 124 2.85 -4.46 -7.49
N SER A 125 1.93 -4.81 -6.57
CA SER A 125 1.20 -6.09 -6.64
C SER A 125 0.25 -6.17 -7.83
N VAL A 126 -0.05 -5.04 -8.46
CA VAL A 126 -0.88 -4.98 -9.68
C VAL A 126 -0.11 -4.45 -10.88
N GLY A 127 1.22 -4.46 -10.83
CA GLY A 127 2.07 -4.09 -11.96
C GLY A 127 2.15 -2.60 -12.24
N ILE A 128 1.80 -1.75 -11.27
CA ILE A 128 1.91 -0.30 -11.45
C ILE A 128 3.28 0.15 -10.91
N SER A 129 4.08 0.79 -11.78
CA SER A 129 5.36 1.38 -11.38
C SER A 129 5.13 2.51 -10.37
N ALA A 130 5.99 2.59 -9.37
CA ALA A 130 5.92 3.65 -8.37
C ALA A 130 7.31 4.16 -8.01
N ARG A 131 7.39 5.43 -7.60
CA ARG A 131 8.63 6.06 -7.10
C ARG A 131 8.42 6.55 -5.68
N ARG A 132 9.44 6.37 -4.85
CA ARG A 132 9.42 6.77 -3.43
C ARG A 132 10.04 8.15 -3.25
N PHE A 133 9.31 9.04 -2.55
CA PHE A 133 9.77 10.38 -2.15
C PHE A 133 9.50 10.52 -0.66
N TYR A 134 10.48 10.17 0.15
CA TYR A 134 10.30 10.03 1.60
C TYR A 134 11.02 11.12 2.38
N ASP A 135 10.48 11.42 3.57
CA ASP A 135 10.99 12.45 4.50
C ASP A 135 10.99 13.85 3.88
N VAL A 136 9.89 14.18 3.18
CA VAL A 136 9.74 15.46 2.49
C VAL A 136 8.61 16.30 3.11
N GLY A 137 8.44 16.20 4.43
CA GLY A 137 7.42 16.95 5.17
C GLY A 137 7.60 18.45 5.11
N VAL A 138 6.51 19.18 5.34
CA VAL A 138 6.45 20.65 5.17
C VAL A 138 7.39 21.41 6.11
N ALA A 139 7.79 20.82 7.22
CA ALA A 139 8.76 21.42 8.14
C ALA A 139 10.16 21.59 7.48
N GLY A 140 10.43 20.84 6.43
CA GLY A 140 11.63 20.99 5.62
C GLY A 140 11.27 21.13 4.14
N LEU A 141 10.51 22.16 3.81
CA LEU A 141 9.89 22.33 2.49
C LEU A 141 10.91 22.24 1.33
N HIS A 142 12.16 22.65 1.57
CA HIS A 142 13.22 22.55 0.56
C HIS A 142 13.40 21.11 0.06
N ARG A 143 13.25 20.10 0.94
CA ARG A 143 13.38 18.68 0.56
C ARG A 143 12.31 18.27 -0.45
N LEU A 144 11.07 18.75 -0.26
CA LEU A 144 9.99 18.53 -1.22
C LEU A 144 10.29 19.25 -2.55
N LEU A 145 10.74 20.50 -2.47
CA LEU A 145 11.03 21.30 -3.67
C LEU A 145 12.18 20.70 -4.50
N ASP A 146 13.17 20.10 -3.83
CA ASP A 146 14.29 19.45 -4.50
C ASP A 146 13.84 18.25 -5.37
N CYS A 147 12.85 17.47 -4.91
CA CYS A 147 12.35 16.32 -5.66
C CYS A 147 11.10 16.64 -6.48
N LEU A 148 10.59 17.87 -6.42
CA LEU A 148 9.36 18.25 -7.12
C LEU A 148 9.40 18.01 -8.64
N PRO A 149 10.53 18.25 -9.35
CA PRO A 149 10.56 17.95 -10.80
C PRO A 149 10.32 16.48 -11.10
N GLU A 150 10.83 15.57 -10.27
CA GLU A 150 10.60 14.14 -10.45
C GLU A 150 9.15 13.76 -10.09
N ILE A 151 8.57 14.35 -9.06
CA ILE A 151 7.16 14.15 -8.68
C ILE A 151 6.26 14.58 -9.85
N LYS A 152 6.53 15.76 -10.46
CA LYS A 152 5.76 16.27 -11.60
C LYS A 152 5.82 15.37 -12.82
N ASN A 153 6.83 14.50 -12.90
CA ASN A 153 6.95 13.56 -14.00
C ASN A 153 6.22 12.22 -13.72
N CYS A 154 5.38 12.18 -12.69
CA CYS A 154 4.54 11.02 -12.37
C CYS A 154 3.11 11.22 -12.90
N SER A 155 2.33 10.13 -12.98
CA SER A 155 0.94 10.16 -13.45
C SER A 155 -0.05 10.52 -12.36
N ALA A 156 0.31 10.26 -11.11
CA ALA A 156 -0.50 10.55 -9.92
C ALA A 156 0.43 10.58 -8.72
N ALA A 157 -0.05 11.09 -7.59
CA ALA A 157 0.69 11.04 -6.33
C ALA A 157 -0.20 10.47 -5.22
N ILE A 158 0.38 9.59 -4.40
CA ILE A 158 -0.18 9.16 -3.12
C ILE A 158 0.65 9.86 -2.06
N VAL A 159 0.03 10.74 -1.27
CA VAL A 159 0.74 11.58 -0.31
C VAL A 159 0.31 11.19 1.10
N VAL A 160 1.26 10.64 1.86
CA VAL A 160 1.04 10.06 3.18
C VAL A 160 1.55 11.04 4.23
N ALA A 161 0.68 11.44 5.16
CA ALA A 161 1.05 12.40 6.20
C ALA A 161 0.21 12.22 7.46
N GLY A 162 0.89 12.27 8.60
CA GLY A 162 0.25 12.32 9.93
C GLY A 162 0.21 13.75 10.46
N MET A 163 0.21 13.90 11.76
CA MET A 163 0.19 15.19 12.46
C MET A 163 -0.98 16.08 12.02
N ASP A 164 -0.70 17.20 11.36
CA ASP A 164 -1.68 18.15 10.85
C ASP A 164 -2.12 17.86 9.41
N GLY A 165 -1.51 16.88 8.75
CA GLY A 165 -1.89 16.51 7.39
C GLY A 165 -1.63 17.58 6.34
N ALA A 166 -0.66 18.46 6.54
CA ALA A 166 -0.43 19.61 5.67
C ALA A 166 0.19 19.24 4.31
N LEU A 167 1.00 18.18 4.27
CA LEU A 167 1.76 17.85 3.06
C LEU A 167 0.88 17.62 1.82
N PRO A 168 -0.25 16.88 1.88
CA PRO A 168 -1.10 16.72 0.69
C PRO A 168 -1.57 18.03 0.08
N SER A 169 -1.98 19.01 0.91
CA SER A 169 -2.41 20.34 0.41
C SER A 169 -1.28 21.06 -0.31
N VAL A 170 -0.07 20.99 0.25
CA VAL A 170 1.10 21.63 -0.37
C VAL A 170 1.43 20.95 -1.71
N VAL A 171 1.44 19.62 -1.75
CA VAL A 171 1.71 18.90 -3.00
C VAL A 171 0.63 19.22 -4.04
N CYS A 172 -0.67 19.20 -3.66
CA CYS A 172 -1.77 19.56 -4.55
C CYS A 172 -1.57 20.93 -5.21
N GLY A 173 -1.08 21.91 -4.44
CA GLY A 173 -0.83 23.26 -4.97
C GLY A 173 0.36 23.34 -5.91
N LEU A 174 1.18 22.30 -6.00
CA LEU A 174 2.42 22.30 -6.78
C LEU A 174 2.39 21.39 -8.02
N VAL A 175 1.37 20.53 -8.16
CA VAL A 175 1.31 19.54 -9.26
C VAL A 175 -0.04 19.62 -9.99
N SER A 176 -0.09 19.07 -11.19
CA SER A 176 -1.32 19.06 -12.01
C SER A 176 -1.96 17.68 -12.15
N MET A 177 -1.26 16.62 -11.70
CA MET A 177 -1.82 15.27 -11.73
C MET A 177 -2.67 15.00 -10.47
N PRO A 178 -3.53 13.96 -10.49
CA PRO A 178 -4.34 13.61 -9.33
C PRO A 178 -3.48 13.29 -8.09
N VAL A 179 -3.97 13.73 -6.93
CA VAL A 179 -3.31 13.49 -5.63
C VAL A 179 -4.30 12.76 -4.73
N VAL A 180 -3.87 11.62 -4.20
CA VAL A 180 -4.61 10.85 -3.19
C VAL A 180 -3.95 11.11 -1.84
N ALA A 181 -4.66 11.76 -0.93
CA ALA A 181 -4.15 12.05 0.41
C ALA A 181 -4.47 10.88 1.35
N VAL A 182 -3.44 10.39 2.06
CA VAL A 182 -3.57 9.28 3.00
C VAL A 182 -3.18 9.77 4.40
N PRO A 183 -4.16 10.05 5.27
CA PRO A 183 -3.86 10.46 6.63
C PRO A 183 -3.36 9.25 7.45
N THR A 184 -2.33 9.48 8.28
CA THR A 184 -1.86 8.46 9.22
C THR A 184 -2.27 8.82 10.65
N ALA A 185 -2.36 7.80 11.50
CA ALA A 185 -2.68 7.99 12.91
C ALA A 185 -1.48 8.51 13.73
N VAL A 186 -0.34 8.68 13.08
CA VAL A 186 0.91 9.06 13.75
C VAL A 186 0.93 10.56 14.00
N GLY A 187 1.35 10.94 15.22
CA GLY A 187 1.46 12.33 15.60
C GLY A 187 1.37 12.48 17.12
N TYR A 188 1.76 13.66 17.59
CA TYR A 188 1.69 14.00 19.01
C TYR A 188 0.83 15.26 19.20
N GLY A 189 0.51 15.56 20.46
CA GLY A 189 -0.30 16.74 20.78
C GLY A 189 -1.73 16.61 20.24
N THR A 190 -2.14 17.55 19.40
CA THR A 190 -3.50 17.64 18.88
C THR A 190 -3.81 16.66 17.74
N GLY A 191 -2.90 15.73 17.44
CA GLY A 191 -3.11 14.75 16.36
C GLY A 191 -4.32 13.83 16.54
N LEU A 192 -4.72 13.56 17.80
CA LEU A 192 -5.93 12.80 18.17
C LEU A 192 -6.07 11.49 17.38
N GLY A 193 -4.98 10.73 17.29
CA GLY A 193 -5.00 9.44 16.60
C GLY A 193 -5.28 9.54 15.09
N GLY A 194 -4.87 10.64 14.47
CA GLY A 194 -5.03 10.86 13.03
C GLY A 194 -6.26 11.67 12.62
N LEU A 195 -7.11 12.00 13.59
CA LEU A 195 -8.32 12.76 13.29
C LEU A 195 -7.99 14.14 12.70
N THR A 196 -6.95 14.80 13.22
CA THR A 196 -6.51 16.09 12.70
C THR A 196 -6.04 15.97 11.24
N ALA A 197 -5.26 14.97 10.94
CA ALA A 197 -4.79 14.73 9.58
C ALA A 197 -5.96 14.44 8.63
N LEU A 198 -6.91 13.68 9.10
CA LEU A 198 -8.12 13.38 8.33
C LEU A 198 -8.94 14.64 8.01
N UNK A 199 -9.03 15.45 8.98
CA UNK A 199 -9.77 16.63 8.80
C UNK A 199 -9.17 17.59 7.90
N UNK A 200 -7.96 17.50 7.77
CA UNK A 200 -7.26 18.33 6.94
C UNK A 200 -7.33 17.92 5.53
N UNK A 201 -7.28 16.75 5.36
CA UNK A 201 -7.34 16.21 4.10
C UNK A 201 -8.70 16.31 3.50
N UNK A 202 -9.49 16.32 4.17
CA UNK A 202 -10.80 16.48 3.77
C UNK A 202 -11.15 17.88 3.44
N ALA A 203 -10.68 18.72 4.08
CA ALA A 203 -10.86 20.15 3.79
C ALA A 203 -10.15 20.58 2.49
N ALA A 204 -8.98 20.05 2.25
CA ALA A 204 -8.22 20.34 1.03
C ALA A 204 -8.95 19.86 -0.23
N VAL A 205 -9.64 18.73 -0.14
CA VAL A 205 -10.40 18.19 -1.28
C VAL A 205 -11.60 19.06 -1.64
N GLN A 206 -12.19 19.75 -0.64
CA GLN A 206 -13.34 20.64 -0.87
C GLN A 206 -12.95 21.94 -1.58
N GLY A 207 -11.66 22.27 -1.63
CA GLY A 207 -11.16 23.47 -2.29
C GLY A 207 -10.85 23.31 -3.77
N LEU A 208 -11.11 22.11 -4.33
CA LEU A 208 -10.97 21.80 -5.75
C LEU A 208 -12.35 21.90 -6.44
#